data_71d0252e388dcd57e3e3316c9fc2615c
#
_entry.id   71d0252e388dcd57e3e3316c9fc2615c
#
_cell.length_a   1.000
_cell.length_b   1.000
_cell.length_c   1.000
_cell.angle_alpha   90.00
_cell.angle_beta   90.00
_cell.angle_gamma   90.00
#
_symmetry.space_group_name_H-M   'P 1'
#
loop_
_entity.id
_entity.type
_entity.pdbx_description
1 polymer ?
#
loop_
_entity_poly.entity_id
_entity_poly.type
_entity_poly.pdbx_seq_one_letter_code
_entity_poly.pdbx_strand_id
1 'polypeptide(L)'
;MNVRFIDTSVMMNLLEVPGRCADSQMIKDEFRQIIDNKEVLILPIATIIETGNHIAHISNGNSRRTIASKFGEFLRKTAEGEAPWKLYGIELDKEGLIYLSDHIEENAMQQVGVGDMSIIHAYEQYKSNTPGIGRIMIWSTDRHLQGYIEENVSETTYRRRRKS
;
A
#
# COMPACT_ATOMS: atom_id res chain seq x y z
N MET A 1 4.80 0.31 -17.68
CA MET A 1 4.72 1.01 -16.37
C MET A 1 4.63 -0.03 -15.27
N ASN A 2 5.54 0.03 -14.31
CA ASN A 2 5.50 -0.83 -13.13
C ASN A 2 4.91 -0.05 -11.94
N VAL A 3 4.03 -0.68 -11.18
CA VAL A 3 3.27 -0.05 -10.10
C VAL A 3 3.43 -0.86 -8.81
N ARG A 4 3.70 -0.16 -7.70
CA ARG A 4 3.77 -0.77 -6.37
C ARG A 4 2.86 -0.05 -5.39
N PHE A 5 2.04 -0.80 -4.69
CA PHE A 5 1.23 -0.34 -3.58
C PHE A 5 2.00 -0.50 -2.27
N ILE A 6 2.20 0.60 -1.56
CA ILE A 6 2.97 0.61 -0.30
C ILE A 6 2.09 0.07 0.82
N ASP A 7 2.48 -1.08 1.36
CA ASP A 7 1.84 -1.64 2.55
C ASP A 7 2.34 -0.97 3.85
N THR A 8 1.57 -1.10 4.91
CA THR A 8 1.90 -0.59 6.24
C THR A 8 3.27 -1.08 6.74
N SER A 9 3.59 -2.36 6.52
CA SER A 9 4.89 -2.94 6.90
C SER A 9 6.07 -2.20 6.25
N VAL A 10 5.95 -1.83 4.99
CA VAL A 10 6.97 -1.05 4.27
C VAL A 10 7.06 0.36 4.81
N MET A 11 5.93 1.04 5.04
CA MET A 11 5.92 2.40 5.59
C MET A 11 6.57 2.44 6.98
N MET A 12 6.32 1.44 7.82
CA MET A 12 6.94 1.37 9.15
C MET A 12 8.44 1.14 9.09
N ASN A 13 8.93 0.38 8.12
CA ASN A 13 10.37 0.24 7.87
C ASN A 13 11.00 1.55 7.36
N LEU A 14 10.34 2.26 6.46
CA LEU A 14 10.81 3.58 5.97
C LEU A 14 10.89 4.63 7.09
N LEU A 15 9.93 4.61 8.01
CA LEU A 15 9.88 5.50 9.18
C LEU A 15 10.76 5.03 10.34
N GLU A 16 11.27 3.81 10.29
CA GLU A 16 12.04 3.17 11.38
C GLU A 16 11.26 3.10 12.69
N VAL A 17 10.00 2.66 12.60
CA VAL A 17 9.14 2.49 13.78
C VAL A 17 9.72 1.41 14.70
N PRO A 18 10.02 1.71 15.99
CA PRO A 18 10.60 0.74 16.91
C PRO A 18 9.80 -0.56 17.00
N GLY A 19 10.49 -1.70 16.91
CA GLY A 19 9.88 -3.02 16.89
C GLY A 19 9.25 -3.44 15.56
N ARG A 20 9.25 -2.57 14.55
CA ARG A 20 8.62 -2.77 13.25
C ARG A 20 9.53 -2.38 12.06
N CYS A 21 10.83 -2.31 12.28
CA CYS A 21 11.80 -1.82 11.30
C CYS A 21 12.99 -2.77 11.09
N ALA A 22 12.78 -4.07 11.31
CA ALA A 22 13.84 -5.08 11.14
C ALA A 22 14.42 -5.11 9.72
N ASP A 23 13.61 -4.80 8.72
CA ASP A 23 13.97 -4.81 7.30
C ASP A 23 14.29 -3.41 6.74
N SER A 24 14.49 -2.42 7.60
CA SER A 24 14.61 -1.00 7.22
C SER A 24 15.68 -0.77 6.16
N GLN A 25 16.86 -1.36 6.29
CA GLN A 25 17.94 -1.18 5.32
C GLN A 25 17.58 -1.75 3.96
N MET A 26 17.04 -2.97 3.93
CA MET A 26 16.59 -3.63 2.70
C MET A 26 15.50 -2.81 2.01
N ILE A 27 14.49 -2.36 2.76
CA ILE A 27 13.39 -1.55 2.22
C ILE A 27 13.89 -0.22 1.66
N LYS A 28 14.83 0.44 2.33
CA LYS A 28 15.43 1.69 1.83
C LYS A 28 16.23 1.48 0.55
N ASP A 29 16.94 0.37 0.43
CA ASP A 29 17.69 0.04 -0.78
C ASP A 29 16.73 -0.27 -1.94
N GLU A 30 15.67 -1.03 -1.71
CA GLU A 30 14.61 -1.25 -2.69
C GLU A 30 13.94 0.06 -3.09
N PHE A 31 13.66 0.95 -2.15
CA PHE A 31 13.06 2.25 -2.41
C PHE A 31 13.90 3.07 -3.39
N ARG A 32 15.22 3.11 -3.20
CA ARG A 32 16.13 3.80 -4.13
C ARG A 32 16.05 3.20 -5.54
N GLN A 33 16.06 1.87 -5.64
CA GLN A 33 15.93 1.18 -6.93
C GLN A 33 14.60 1.48 -7.63
N ILE A 34 13.51 1.53 -6.87
CA ILE A 34 12.18 1.88 -7.38
C ILE A 34 12.17 3.29 -7.97
N ILE A 35 12.78 4.25 -7.27
CA ILE A 35 12.91 5.64 -7.74
C ILE A 35 13.79 5.71 -8.99
N ASP A 36 14.94 5.06 -8.99
CA ASP A 36 15.87 5.05 -10.13
C ASP A 36 15.23 4.42 -11.37
N ASN A 37 14.43 3.38 -11.19
CA ASN A 37 13.68 2.70 -12.25
C ASN A 37 12.40 3.45 -12.68
N LYS A 38 12.08 4.57 -12.02
CA LYS A 38 10.86 5.37 -12.27
C LYS A 38 9.58 4.55 -12.17
N GLU A 39 9.54 3.61 -11.23
CA GLU A 39 8.32 2.86 -10.95
C GLU A 39 7.28 3.79 -10.28
N VAL A 40 6.02 3.50 -10.49
CA VAL A 40 4.92 4.25 -9.85
C VAL A 40 4.66 3.69 -8.46
N LEU A 41 4.80 4.54 -7.45
CA LEU A 41 4.44 4.21 -6.08
C LEU A 41 3.07 4.76 -5.74
N ILE A 42 2.24 3.92 -5.14
CA ILE A 42 0.90 4.26 -4.65
C ILE A 42 0.89 4.13 -3.12
N LEU A 43 0.42 5.17 -2.46
CA LEU A 43 0.17 5.17 -1.02
C LEU A 43 -1.34 4.97 -0.77
N PRO A 44 -1.78 3.79 -0.32
CA PRO A 44 -3.17 3.54 0.03
C PRO A 44 -3.59 4.33 1.28
N ILE A 45 -4.85 4.76 1.32
CA ILE A 45 -5.43 5.43 2.51
C ILE A 45 -5.37 4.51 3.73
N ALA A 46 -5.62 3.21 3.57
CA ALA A 46 -5.51 2.23 4.65
C ALA A 46 -4.11 2.19 5.27
N THR A 47 -3.05 2.30 4.46
CA THR A 47 -1.66 2.37 4.93
C THR A 47 -1.42 3.60 5.82
N ILE A 48 -2.01 4.74 5.47
CA ILE A 48 -1.93 5.96 6.29
C ILE A 48 -2.58 5.74 7.66
N ILE A 49 -3.78 5.19 7.68
CA ILE A 49 -4.54 4.95 8.92
C ILE A 49 -3.80 3.98 9.83
N GLU A 50 -3.40 2.84 9.30
CA GLU A 50 -2.72 1.81 10.10
C GLU A 50 -1.36 2.28 10.60
N THR A 51 -0.56 2.94 9.76
CA THR A 51 0.73 3.51 10.17
C THR A 51 0.55 4.52 11.30
N GLY A 52 -0.42 5.43 11.20
CA GLY A 52 -0.74 6.38 12.25
C GLY A 52 -1.12 5.71 13.57
N ASN A 53 -1.92 4.63 13.50
CA ASN A 53 -2.28 3.85 14.69
C ASN A 53 -1.06 3.19 15.35
N HIS A 54 -0.16 2.62 14.58
CA HIS A 54 1.08 2.04 15.12
C HIS A 54 1.98 3.10 15.77
N ILE A 55 2.13 4.25 15.15
CA ILE A 55 2.92 5.36 15.70
C ILE A 55 2.35 5.80 17.06
N ALA A 56 1.04 5.92 17.18
CA ALA A 56 0.38 6.31 18.43
C ALA A 56 0.65 5.35 19.60
N HIS A 57 0.98 4.10 19.32
CA HIS A 57 1.27 3.07 20.31
C HIS A 57 2.77 2.84 20.58
N ILE A 58 3.66 3.66 20.02
CA ILE A 58 5.08 3.61 20.36
C ILE A 58 5.25 3.95 21.84
N SER A 59 5.92 3.07 22.60
CA SER A 59 6.05 3.18 24.07
C SER A 59 6.87 4.40 24.48
N ASN A 60 8.03 4.63 23.84
CA ASN A 60 8.92 5.75 24.15
C ASN A 60 8.33 7.05 23.59
N GLY A 61 8.07 8.02 24.47
CA GLY A 61 7.44 9.29 24.10
C GLY A 61 8.28 10.14 23.15
N ASN A 62 9.61 10.15 23.30
CA ASN A 62 10.49 10.90 22.39
C ASN A 62 10.51 10.27 20.99
N SER A 63 10.64 8.95 20.90
CA SER A 63 10.56 8.21 19.64
C SER A 63 9.20 8.40 18.96
N ARG A 64 8.11 8.30 19.73
CA ARG A 64 6.76 8.53 19.25
C ARG A 64 6.61 9.92 18.62
N ARG A 65 7.10 10.96 19.30
CA ARG A 65 7.07 12.35 18.80
C ARG A 65 7.88 12.51 17.50
N THR A 66 9.11 12.01 17.48
CA THR A 66 10.02 12.13 16.34
C THR A 66 9.43 11.45 15.10
N ILE A 67 8.92 10.22 15.27
CA ILE A 67 8.35 9.44 14.16
C ILE A 67 7.01 10.04 13.70
N ALA A 68 6.18 10.50 14.63
CA ALA A 68 4.93 11.19 14.28
C ALA A 68 5.19 12.46 13.48
N SER A 69 6.21 13.26 13.86
CA SER A 69 6.63 14.44 13.11
C SER A 69 7.10 14.10 11.70
N LYS A 70 7.93 13.07 11.55
CA LYS A 70 8.41 12.58 10.24
C LYS A 70 7.25 12.09 9.36
N PHE A 71 6.32 11.35 9.94
CA PHE A 71 5.14 10.88 9.22
C PHE A 71 4.22 12.05 8.81
N GLY A 72 4.03 13.03 9.69
CA GLY A 72 3.31 14.26 9.37
C GLY A 72 3.92 15.00 8.17
N GLU A 73 5.24 15.06 8.08
CA GLU A 73 5.94 15.62 6.92
C GLU A 73 5.70 14.81 5.65
N PHE A 74 5.70 13.48 5.73
CA PHE A 74 5.36 12.61 4.59
C PHE A 74 3.95 12.89 4.08
N LEU A 75 2.98 13.03 4.99
CA LEU A 75 1.60 13.33 4.63
C LEU A 75 1.46 14.71 3.96
N ARG A 76 2.17 15.72 4.47
CA ARG A 76 2.19 17.07 3.88
C ARG A 76 2.75 17.04 2.46
N LYS A 77 3.90 16.40 2.26
CA LYS A 77 4.52 16.25 0.93
C LYS A 77 3.61 15.46 -0.04
N THR A 78 2.89 14.47 0.48
CA THR A 78 1.89 13.74 -0.32
C THR A 78 0.77 14.67 -0.78
N ALA A 79 0.23 15.50 0.11
CA ALA A 79 -0.82 16.46 -0.21
C ALA A 79 -0.37 17.53 -1.22
N GLU A 80 0.89 17.96 -1.12
CA GLU A 80 1.50 18.97 -1.98
C GLU A 80 2.01 18.41 -3.33
N GLY A 81 1.92 17.08 -3.53
CA GLY A 81 2.42 16.42 -4.74
C GLY A 81 3.95 16.33 -4.84
N GLU A 82 4.65 16.53 -3.73
CA GLU A 82 6.11 16.49 -3.65
C GLU A 82 6.66 15.14 -3.20
N ALA A 83 5.81 14.23 -2.73
CA ALA A 83 6.20 12.89 -2.37
C ALA A 83 6.47 12.03 -3.62
N PRO A 84 7.35 11.00 -3.52
CA PRO A 84 7.61 10.10 -4.63
C PRO A 84 6.48 9.11 -4.92
N TRP A 85 5.40 9.17 -4.16
CA TRP A 85 4.19 8.34 -4.30
C TRP A 85 2.96 9.19 -4.54
N LYS A 86 1.91 8.55 -5.05
CA LYS A 86 0.59 9.15 -5.25
C LYS A 86 -0.40 8.55 -4.25
N LEU A 87 -1.25 9.38 -3.69
CA LEU A 87 -2.37 8.93 -2.89
C LEU A 87 -3.38 8.21 -3.80
N TYR A 88 -3.78 7.03 -3.41
CA TYR A 88 -4.89 6.31 -4.00
C TYR A 88 -5.60 5.52 -2.91
N GLY A 89 -6.88 5.59 -2.87
CA GLY A 89 -7.65 4.84 -1.91
C GLY A 89 -9.10 4.80 -2.31
N ILE A 90 -9.78 3.89 -1.68
CA ILE A 90 -11.21 3.75 -1.82
C ILE A 90 -11.82 4.83 -0.94
N GLU A 91 -12.58 5.70 -1.54
CA GLU A 91 -13.66 6.31 -0.81
C GLU A 91 -14.51 5.16 -0.30
N LEU A 92 -14.81 5.12 0.99
CA LEU A 92 -15.78 4.17 1.55
C LEU A 92 -17.18 4.55 1.05
N ASP A 93 -17.34 4.48 -0.26
CA ASP A 93 -18.59 4.66 -0.93
C ASP A 93 -19.45 3.39 -0.84
N LYS A 94 -20.61 3.40 -1.47
CA LYS A 94 -21.53 2.27 -1.47
C LYS A 94 -20.86 0.98 -1.98
N GLU A 95 -20.10 1.06 -3.07
CA GLU A 95 -19.42 -0.11 -3.66
C GLU A 95 -18.32 -0.65 -2.76
N GLY A 96 -17.52 0.21 -2.16
CA GLY A 96 -16.48 -0.16 -1.20
C GLY A 96 -17.05 -0.84 0.04
N LEU A 97 -18.16 -0.34 0.59
CA LEU A 97 -18.85 -0.95 1.74
C LEU A 97 -19.47 -2.31 1.39
N ILE A 98 -20.06 -2.45 0.20
CA ILE A 98 -20.59 -3.74 -0.27
C ILE A 98 -19.44 -4.74 -0.42
N TYR A 99 -18.33 -4.34 -1.02
CA TYR A 99 -17.15 -5.20 -1.14
C TYR A 99 -16.68 -5.70 0.23
N LEU A 100 -16.51 -4.81 1.20
CA LEU A 100 -16.10 -5.19 2.55
C LEU A 100 -17.14 -6.13 3.19
N SER A 101 -18.42 -5.82 3.07
CA SER A 101 -19.51 -6.65 3.59
C SER A 101 -19.48 -8.08 3.04
N ASP A 102 -19.24 -8.22 1.75
CA ASP A 102 -19.24 -9.53 1.08
C ASP A 102 -18.03 -10.40 1.42
N HIS A 103 -16.90 -9.78 1.83
CA HIS A 103 -15.63 -10.49 2.01
C HIS A 103 -15.13 -10.53 3.45
N ILE A 104 -15.72 -9.77 4.37
CA ILE A 104 -15.18 -9.62 5.73
C ILE A 104 -15.21 -10.93 6.52
N GLU A 105 -16.23 -11.75 6.38
CA GLU A 105 -16.36 -13.01 7.10
C GLU A 105 -15.23 -13.97 6.73
N GLU A 106 -15.03 -14.22 5.45
CA GLU A 106 -13.99 -15.11 4.96
C GLU A 106 -12.59 -14.61 5.31
N ASN A 107 -12.34 -13.31 5.14
CA ASN A 107 -11.06 -12.72 5.47
C ASN A 107 -10.78 -12.74 6.98
N ALA A 108 -11.78 -12.47 7.82
CA ALA A 108 -11.65 -12.56 9.27
C ALA A 108 -11.30 -13.97 9.74
N MET A 109 -11.88 -15.00 9.14
CA MET A 109 -11.55 -16.40 9.41
C MET A 109 -10.11 -16.74 9.05
N GLN A 110 -9.54 -16.07 8.06
CA GLN A 110 -8.14 -16.18 7.66
C GLN A 110 -7.22 -15.18 8.39
N GLN A 111 -7.75 -14.48 9.39
CA GLN A 111 -7.03 -13.44 10.15
C GLN A 111 -6.52 -12.26 9.29
N VAL A 112 -7.22 -11.97 8.20
CA VAL A 112 -6.96 -10.81 7.33
C VAL A 112 -7.84 -9.66 7.77
N GLY A 113 -7.23 -8.56 8.17
CA GLY A 113 -7.94 -7.37 8.65
C GLY A 113 -8.50 -6.50 7.53
N VAL A 114 -9.37 -5.57 7.91
CA VAL A 114 -10.01 -4.62 6.98
C VAL A 114 -8.99 -3.70 6.29
N GLY A 115 -7.88 -3.38 6.95
CA GLY A 115 -6.79 -2.61 6.35
C GLY A 115 -6.20 -3.32 5.13
N ASP A 116 -5.82 -4.58 5.28
CA ASP A 116 -5.29 -5.40 4.18
C ASP A 116 -6.33 -5.60 3.08
N MET A 117 -7.60 -5.86 3.44
CA MET A 117 -8.69 -5.95 2.48
C MET A 117 -8.85 -4.67 1.66
N SER A 118 -8.70 -3.52 2.28
CA SER A 118 -8.80 -2.22 1.62
C SER A 118 -7.65 -1.98 0.66
N ILE A 119 -6.43 -2.39 1.01
CA ILE A 119 -5.26 -2.32 0.13
C ILE A 119 -5.45 -3.24 -1.08
N ILE A 120 -5.88 -4.47 -0.87
CA ILE A 120 -6.14 -5.45 -1.94
C ILE A 120 -7.22 -4.93 -2.89
N HIS A 121 -8.29 -4.38 -2.38
CA HIS A 121 -9.36 -3.83 -3.20
C HIS A 121 -8.88 -2.62 -4.02
N ALA A 122 -8.12 -1.70 -3.42
CA ALA A 122 -7.51 -0.57 -4.12
C ALA A 122 -6.57 -1.05 -5.25
N TYR A 123 -5.76 -2.07 -4.99
CA TYR A 123 -4.90 -2.72 -5.97
C TYR A 123 -5.70 -3.28 -7.16
N GLU A 124 -6.78 -4.02 -6.91
CA GLU A 124 -7.63 -4.59 -7.95
C GLU A 124 -8.36 -3.50 -8.77
N GLN A 125 -8.87 -2.47 -8.12
CA GLN A 125 -9.49 -1.34 -8.80
C GLN A 125 -8.49 -0.58 -9.68
N TYR A 126 -7.31 -0.27 -9.16
CA TYR A 126 -6.28 0.42 -9.92
C TYR A 126 -5.86 -0.38 -11.15
N LYS A 127 -5.64 -1.68 -10.97
CA LYS A 127 -5.33 -2.61 -12.06
C LYS A 127 -6.39 -2.61 -13.15
N SER A 128 -7.66 -2.61 -12.77
CA SER A 128 -8.79 -2.65 -13.72
C SER A 128 -9.00 -1.34 -14.47
N ASN A 129 -8.68 -0.22 -13.85
CA ASN A 129 -8.99 1.11 -14.37
C ASN A 129 -7.80 1.81 -15.03
N THR A 130 -6.59 1.28 -14.91
CA THR A 130 -5.38 1.94 -15.42
C THR A 130 -4.81 1.17 -16.61
N PRO A 131 -4.73 1.79 -17.80
CA PRO A 131 -4.10 1.16 -18.94
C PRO A 131 -2.57 1.22 -18.84
N GLY A 132 -1.89 0.32 -19.57
CA GLY A 132 -0.44 0.37 -19.76
C GLY A 132 0.38 -0.13 -18.57
N ILE A 133 -0.23 -0.87 -17.64
CA ILE A 133 0.51 -1.51 -16.55
C ILE A 133 1.21 -2.76 -17.09
N GLY A 134 2.54 -2.80 -16.99
CA GLY A 134 3.33 -4.01 -17.26
C GLY A 134 3.32 -4.94 -16.05
N ARG A 135 3.68 -4.41 -14.88
CA ARG A 135 3.73 -5.14 -13.62
C ARG A 135 3.06 -4.32 -12.52
N ILE A 136 2.28 -4.98 -11.69
CA ILE A 136 1.67 -4.39 -10.50
C ILE A 136 1.86 -5.33 -9.30
N MET A 137 2.15 -4.78 -8.13
CA MET A 137 2.31 -5.56 -6.92
C MET A 137 1.97 -4.76 -5.66
N ILE A 138 1.66 -5.47 -4.58
CA ILE A 138 1.67 -4.92 -3.23
C ILE A 138 3.08 -5.10 -2.68
N TRP A 139 3.73 -4.00 -2.35
CA TRP A 139 5.07 -3.99 -1.75
C TRP A 139 4.92 -4.12 -0.24
N SER A 140 5.23 -5.29 0.27
CA SER A 140 5.01 -5.69 1.66
C SER A 140 6.12 -6.61 2.15
N THR A 141 6.38 -6.63 3.45
CA THR A 141 7.17 -7.67 4.12
C THR A 141 6.29 -8.83 4.62
N ASP A 142 4.97 -8.71 4.53
CA ASP A 142 4.01 -9.77 4.86
C ASP A 142 3.87 -10.73 3.69
N ARG A 143 4.11 -12.02 3.95
CA ARG A 143 4.02 -13.08 2.91
C ARG A 143 2.64 -13.18 2.27
N HIS A 144 1.58 -12.92 3.01
CA HIS A 144 0.22 -12.95 2.47
C HIS A 144 0.04 -11.90 1.36
N LEU A 145 0.50 -10.68 1.61
CA LEU A 145 0.39 -9.58 0.64
C LEU A 145 1.42 -9.67 -0.49
N GLN A 146 2.57 -10.30 -0.27
CA GLN A 146 3.58 -10.54 -1.32
C GLN A 146 3.06 -11.42 -2.47
N GLY A 147 2.01 -12.20 -2.25
CA GLY A 147 1.35 -12.99 -3.28
C GLY A 147 0.57 -12.15 -4.31
N TYR A 148 0.28 -10.88 -3.99
CA TYR A 148 -0.39 -9.95 -4.91
C TYR A 148 0.63 -9.31 -5.85
N ILE A 149 1.00 -10.06 -6.88
CA ILE A 149 1.90 -9.64 -7.94
C ILE A 149 1.37 -10.16 -9.28
N GLU A 150 1.32 -9.29 -10.28
CA GLU A 150 0.84 -9.64 -11.61
C GLU A 150 1.69 -8.94 -12.68
N GLU A 151 2.07 -9.70 -13.71
CA GLU A 151 2.84 -9.22 -14.85
C GLU A 151 1.99 -9.24 -16.12
N ASN A 152 2.34 -8.42 -17.09
CA ASN A 152 1.64 -8.32 -18.39
C ASN A 152 0.13 -8.01 -18.26
N VAL A 153 -0.21 -7.15 -17.30
CA VAL A 153 -1.60 -6.81 -16.94
C VAL A 153 -2.40 -6.31 -18.15
N SER A 154 -1.79 -5.49 -19.01
CA SER A 154 -2.42 -4.94 -20.21
C SER A 154 -2.87 -6.02 -21.20
N GLU A 155 -2.09 -7.08 -21.38
CA GLU A 155 -2.42 -8.20 -22.28
C GLU A 155 -3.56 -9.04 -21.72
N THR A 156 -3.56 -9.28 -20.42
CA THR A 156 -4.58 -10.09 -19.74
C THR A 156 -5.95 -9.41 -19.78
N THR A 157 -5.99 -8.10 -19.59
CA THR A 157 -7.24 -7.32 -19.65
C THR A 157 -7.81 -7.28 -21.05
N TYR A 158 -6.96 -7.18 -22.08
CA TYR A 158 -7.39 -7.19 -23.47
C TYR A 158 -7.97 -8.54 -23.91
N ARG A 159 -7.38 -9.66 -23.48
CA ARG A 159 -7.88 -11.01 -23.74
C ARG A 159 -9.23 -11.29 -23.09
N ARG A 160 -9.47 -10.79 -21.88
CA ARG A 160 -10.78 -10.92 -21.18
C ARG A 160 -11.89 -10.17 -21.90
N ARG A 161 -11.63 -8.96 -22.43
CA ARG A 161 -12.62 -8.19 -23.21
C ARG A 161 -12.97 -8.80 -24.57
N ARG A 162 -12.10 -9.62 -25.15
CA ARG A 162 -12.37 -10.31 -26.42
C ARG A 162 -13.18 -11.61 -26.26
N LYS A 163 -13.32 -12.14 -25.06
CA LYS A 163 -14.08 -13.36 -24.76
C LYS A 163 -15.49 -13.09 -24.22
N SER A 164 -15.82 -11.88 -23.97
CA SER A 164 -17.17 -11.42 -23.60
C SER A 164 -17.86 -10.74 -24.79
#